data_f9e64385ca6db1f249b690a6e85f2826
#
_entry.id   f9e64385ca6db1f249b690a6e85f2826
#
_cell.length_a   1.000
_cell.length_b   1.000
_cell.length_c   1.000
_cell.angle_alpha   90.00
_cell.angle_beta   90.00
_cell.angle_gamma   90.00
#
_symmetry.space_group_name_H-M   'P 1'
#
loop_
_entity.id
_entity.type
_entity.pdbx_description
1 polymer ?
#
loop_
_entity_poly.entity_id
_entity_poly.type
_entity_poly.pdbx_seq_one_letter_code
_entity_poly.pdbx_strand_id
1 'polypeptide(L)'
;MKKVLFVASECVPFIKTGGLADVVGSLPKYFDKSKYDVRVMIPKYTAIPEEYKNQMHYITHFYLELAWRKQYVGVFEMELNGVKFYFLDNEFYFSGSKPYGEIYQDIEKFAFFDKAALSTLPVIDFRPDIIHCHDWQTGLIPVYLHDAFQQSEFYRGIQSIMTIHNLKFQGVWDKKTVMDTAGCLLYTSDAADD
;
A
#
# COMPACT_ATOMS: atom_id res chain seq x y z
N MET A 1 4.68 -8.18 -21.55
CA MET A 1 3.57 -8.36 -20.58
C MET A 1 3.59 -7.16 -19.66
N LYS A 2 2.46 -6.46 -19.50
CA LYS A 2 2.36 -5.27 -18.66
C LYS A 2 2.20 -5.66 -17.20
N LYS A 3 2.96 -5.06 -16.31
CA LYS A 3 2.94 -5.38 -14.87
C LYS A 3 2.09 -4.36 -14.12
N VAL A 4 1.11 -4.81 -13.35
CA VAL A 4 0.21 -3.96 -12.57
C VAL A 4 0.22 -4.40 -11.12
N LEU A 5 0.45 -3.46 -10.21
CA LEU A 5 0.34 -3.68 -8.78
C LEU A 5 -0.91 -2.99 -8.23
N PHE A 6 -1.83 -3.75 -7.68
CA PHE A 6 -2.93 -3.23 -6.88
C PHE A 6 -2.43 -3.04 -5.45
N VAL A 7 -2.59 -1.85 -4.90
CA VAL A 7 -2.28 -1.55 -3.50
C VAL A 7 -3.54 -1.08 -2.80
N ALA A 8 -3.91 -1.76 -1.72
CA ALA A 8 -5.15 -1.50 -1.01
C ALA A 8 -5.03 -1.80 0.48
N SER A 9 -5.92 -1.19 1.27
CA SER A 9 -6.00 -1.41 2.71
C SER A 9 -6.71 -2.71 3.10
N GLU A 10 -7.52 -3.28 2.19
CA GLU A 10 -8.26 -4.52 2.42
C GLU A 10 -8.46 -5.29 1.10
N CYS A 11 -8.68 -6.60 1.21
CA CYS A 11 -8.91 -7.49 0.08
C CYS A 11 -9.55 -8.79 0.53
N VAL A 12 -10.65 -9.22 -0.12
CA VAL A 12 -11.18 -10.57 0.09
C VAL A 12 -10.25 -11.63 -0.51
N PRO A 13 -10.09 -12.80 0.11
CA PRO A 13 -10.79 -13.29 1.30
C PRO A 13 -10.10 -12.97 2.62
N PHE A 14 -9.01 -12.20 2.63
CA PHE A 14 -8.13 -11.98 3.77
C PHE A 14 -8.74 -11.09 4.83
N ILE A 15 -9.24 -9.92 4.41
CA ILE A 15 -9.87 -8.95 5.31
C ILE A 15 -10.86 -8.09 4.53
N LYS A 16 -12.01 -7.80 5.15
CA LYS A 16 -13.08 -7.02 4.51
C LYS A 16 -13.84 -6.19 5.54
N THR A 17 -14.03 -4.92 5.21
CA THR A 17 -14.96 -4.03 5.90
C THR A 17 -15.98 -3.42 4.95
N GLY A 18 -15.64 -3.29 3.67
CA GLY A 18 -16.47 -2.65 2.65
C GLY A 18 -16.33 -3.24 1.25
N GLY A 19 -16.91 -2.55 0.27
CA GLY A 19 -16.90 -2.98 -1.14
C GLY A 19 -15.52 -2.87 -1.81
N LEU A 20 -14.61 -2.06 -1.27
CA LEU A 20 -13.23 -1.99 -1.76
C LEU A 20 -12.58 -3.37 -1.75
N ALA A 21 -12.74 -4.13 -0.66
CA ALA A 21 -12.19 -5.47 -0.54
C ALA A 21 -12.67 -6.43 -1.62
N ASP A 22 -13.97 -6.34 -1.99
CA ASP A 22 -14.55 -7.15 -3.07
C ASP A 22 -13.91 -6.84 -4.42
N VAL A 23 -13.73 -5.56 -4.73
CA VAL A 23 -13.11 -5.15 -6.00
C VAL A 23 -11.65 -5.61 -6.07
N VAL A 24 -10.86 -5.36 -5.02
CA VAL A 24 -9.44 -5.73 -4.99
C VAL A 24 -9.24 -7.24 -5.03
N GLY A 25 -10.13 -8.02 -4.40
CA GLY A 25 -10.07 -9.47 -4.40
C GLY A 25 -10.66 -10.13 -5.65
N SER A 26 -11.41 -9.41 -6.47
CA SER A 26 -12.07 -9.95 -7.66
C SER A 26 -11.42 -9.50 -8.95
N LEU A 27 -11.26 -8.20 -9.15
CA LEU A 27 -10.80 -7.63 -10.42
C LEU A 27 -9.48 -8.20 -10.96
N PRO A 28 -8.44 -8.45 -10.15
CA PRO A 28 -7.17 -9.01 -10.64
C PRO A 28 -7.31 -10.35 -11.37
N LYS A 29 -8.32 -11.15 -11.02
CA LYS A 29 -8.55 -12.47 -11.62
C LYS A 29 -9.04 -12.43 -13.07
N TYR A 30 -9.63 -11.29 -13.49
CA TYR A 30 -10.22 -11.10 -14.81
C TYR A 30 -9.27 -10.52 -15.85
N PHE A 31 -8.06 -10.13 -15.43
CA PHE A 31 -7.05 -9.69 -16.37
C PHE A 31 -6.53 -10.87 -17.22
N ASP A 32 -6.36 -10.61 -18.51
CA ASP A 32 -5.75 -11.56 -19.44
C ASP A 32 -4.28 -11.80 -19.06
N LYS A 33 -4.00 -12.95 -18.46
CA LYS A 33 -2.67 -13.33 -17.96
C LYS A 33 -1.61 -13.44 -19.06
N SER A 34 -2.02 -13.52 -20.33
CA SER A 34 -1.07 -13.47 -21.44
C SER A 34 -0.53 -12.07 -21.71
N LYS A 35 -1.25 -11.03 -21.25
CA LYS A 35 -0.93 -9.62 -21.48
C LYS A 35 -0.50 -8.88 -20.21
N TYR A 36 -1.01 -9.34 -19.05
CA TYR A 36 -0.85 -8.64 -17.77
C TYR A 36 -0.32 -9.58 -16.67
N ASP A 37 0.70 -9.13 -15.94
CA ASP A 37 1.09 -9.67 -14.63
C ASP A 37 0.48 -8.75 -13.56
N VAL A 38 -0.65 -9.16 -12.99
CA VAL A 38 -1.35 -8.38 -11.95
C VAL A 38 -1.10 -9.01 -10.61
N ARG A 39 -0.57 -8.21 -9.69
CA ARG A 39 -0.31 -8.60 -8.31
C ARG A 39 -1.00 -7.66 -7.34
N VAL A 40 -1.20 -8.09 -6.12
CA VAL A 40 -1.91 -7.34 -5.08
C VAL A 40 -1.01 -7.21 -3.86
N MET A 41 -1.00 -6.03 -3.23
CA MET A 41 -0.28 -5.77 -1.99
C MET A 41 -1.22 -5.16 -0.95
N ILE A 42 -1.27 -5.76 0.23
CA ILE A 42 -2.09 -5.30 1.36
C ILE A 42 -1.29 -5.39 2.67
N PRO A 43 -1.72 -4.69 3.74
CA PRO A 43 -1.16 -4.91 5.06
C PRO A 43 -1.41 -6.34 5.56
N LYS A 44 -0.44 -6.91 6.28
CA LYS A 44 -0.60 -8.19 6.98
C LYS A 44 -1.25 -7.97 8.34
N TYR A 45 -2.56 -7.79 8.35
CA TYR A 45 -3.28 -7.62 9.61
C TYR A 45 -3.27 -8.89 10.47
N THR A 46 -3.18 -8.72 11.78
CA THR A 46 -3.32 -9.86 12.73
C THR A 46 -4.70 -10.52 12.64
N ALA A 47 -5.71 -9.77 12.20
CA ALA A 47 -7.08 -10.24 12.00
C ALA A 47 -7.28 -11.15 10.78
N ILE A 48 -6.30 -11.28 9.88
CA ILE A 48 -6.37 -12.24 8.77
C ILE A 48 -6.52 -13.65 9.33
N PRO A 49 -7.47 -14.47 8.79
CA PRO A 49 -7.66 -15.83 9.28
C PRO A 49 -6.38 -16.68 9.22
N GLU A 50 -6.19 -17.53 10.23
CA GLU A 50 -4.99 -18.37 10.35
C GLU A 50 -4.79 -19.30 9.14
N GLU A 51 -5.88 -19.76 8.53
CA GLU A 51 -5.81 -20.60 7.33
C GLU A 51 -5.05 -19.94 6.19
N TYR A 52 -5.12 -18.59 6.05
CA TYR A 52 -4.35 -17.84 5.04
C TYR A 52 -2.95 -17.51 5.56
N LYS A 53 -2.83 -17.09 6.82
CA LYS A 53 -1.51 -16.77 7.41
C LYS A 53 -0.55 -17.96 7.33
N ASN A 54 -1.05 -19.18 7.55
CA ASN A 54 -0.26 -20.42 7.47
C ASN A 54 0.20 -20.77 6.04
N GLN A 55 -0.39 -20.16 5.02
CA GLN A 55 0.00 -20.33 3.61
C GLN A 55 0.96 -19.23 3.13
N MET A 56 1.17 -18.17 3.93
CA MET A 56 2.08 -17.09 3.59
C MET A 56 3.54 -17.52 3.73
N HIS A 57 4.32 -17.26 2.71
CA HIS A 57 5.76 -17.49 2.72
C HIS A 57 6.48 -16.18 3.06
N TYR A 58 7.31 -16.22 4.09
CA TYR A 58 8.18 -15.10 4.43
C TYR A 58 9.27 -14.95 3.36
N ILE A 59 9.43 -13.72 2.84
CA ILE A 59 10.46 -13.39 1.86
C ILE A 59 11.66 -12.78 2.59
N THR A 60 11.44 -11.65 3.27
CA THR A 60 12.49 -10.86 3.92
C THR A 60 11.91 -9.79 4.82
N HIS A 61 12.79 -8.99 5.43
CA HIS A 61 12.42 -7.78 6.12
C HIS A 61 13.44 -6.67 5.90
N PHE A 62 13.01 -5.45 6.13
CA PHE A 62 13.88 -4.26 6.16
C PHE A 62 13.33 -3.24 7.15
N TYR A 63 14.08 -2.17 7.38
CA TYR A 63 13.63 -1.04 8.20
C TYR A 63 13.39 0.17 7.33
N LEU A 64 12.28 0.85 7.58
CA LEU A 64 11.82 2.03 6.87
C LEU A 64 11.87 3.25 7.79
N GLU A 65 12.43 4.35 7.29
CA GLU A 65 12.32 5.65 7.96
C GLU A 65 11.05 6.37 7.50
N LEU A 66 10.19 6.72 8.46
CA LEU A 66 8.99 7.52 8.26
C LEU A 66 9.07 8.74 9.18
N ALA A 67 9.38 9.90 8.62
CA ALA A 67 9.78 11.10 9.40
C ALA A 67 10.91 10.72 10.37
N TRP A 68 10.71 10.92 11.67
CA TRP A 68 11.65 10.59 12.72
C TRP A 68 11.57 9.12 13.21
N ARG A 69 10.62 8.36 12.70
CA ARG A 69 10.35 6.98 13.10
C ARG A 69 11.16 6.00 12.24
N LYS A 70 11.71 4.96 12.87
CA LYS A 70 12.31 3.83 12.18
C LYS A 70 11.46 2.58 12.45
N GLN A 71 10.81 2.06 11.42
CA GLN A 71 9.82 1.00 11.54
C GLN A 71 10.23 -0.26 10.78
N TYR A 72 9.93 -1.40 11.35
CA TYR A 72 10.10 -2.71 10.72
C TYR A 72 9.08 -2.92 9.60
N VAL A 73 9.51 -3.54 8.51
CA VAL A 73 8.64 -4.03 7.43
C VAL A 73 9.00 -5.47 7.14
N GLY A 74 8.12 -6.39 7.51
CA GLY A 74 8.20 -7.78 7.07
C GLY A 74 7.47 -7.95 5.74
N VAL A 75 8.00 -8.77 4.86
CA VAL A 75 7.41 -9.03 3.53
C VAL A 75 7.09 -10.51 3.39
N PHE A 76 5.82 -10.79 3.14
CA PHE A 76 5.31 -12.14 2.90
C PHE A 76 4.63 -12.20 1.55
N GLU A 77 4.57 -13.40 0.95
CA GLU A 77 3.81 -13.64 -0.26
C GLU A 77 2.96 -14.91 -0.18
N MET A 78 1.92 -14.98 -0.96
CA MET A 78 1.20 -16.20 -1.29
C MET A 78 0.54 -16.07 -2.67
N GLU A 79 0.16 -17.20 -3.24
CA GLU A 79 -0.64 -17.22 -4.47
C GLU A 79 -2.03 -17.80 -4.18
N LEU A 80 -3.06 -17.11 -4.66
CA LEU A 80 -4.45 -17.57 -4.53
C LEU A 80 -5.20 -17.33 -5.85
N ASN A 81 -5.81 -18.38 -6.40
CA ASN A 81 -6.55 -18.32 -7.67
C ASN A 81 -5.72 -17.76 -8.83
N GLY A 82 -4.41 -18.02 -8.82
CA GLY A 82 -3.47 -17.57 -9.85
C GLY A 82 -3.19 -16.06 -9.82
N VAL A 83 -3.42 -15.42 -8.70
CA VAL A 83 -2.99 -14.04 -8.40
C VAL A 83 -1.97 -14.10 -7.28
N LYS A 84 -0.85 -13.40 -7.46
CA LYS A 84 0.18 -13.26 -6.43
C LYS A 84 -0.17 -12.10 -5.50
N PHE A 85 -0.14 -12.38 -4.20
CA PHE A 85 -0.38 -11.42 -3.14
C PHE A 85 0.90 -11.19 -2.34
N TYR A 86 1.14 -9.93 -1.96
CA TYR A 86 2.15 -9.53 -1.00
C TYR A 86 1.48 -8.96 0.24
N PHE A 87 2.06 -9.29 1.39
CA PHE A 87 1.57 -8.83 2.69
C PHE A 87 2.70 -8.12 3.42
N LEU A 88 2.46 -6.88 3.82
CA LEU A 88 3.44 -6.09 4.57
C LEU A 88 3.13 -6.18 6.06
N ASP A 89 4.07 -6.70 6.81
CA ASP A 89 3.95 -6.99 8.23
C ASP A 89 4.56 -5.88 9.08
N ASN A 90 3.77 -5.38 10.02
CA ASN A 90 4.19 -4.58 11.14
C ASN A 90 3.09 -4.65 12.21
N GLU A 91 3.33 -5.40 13.28
CA GLU A 91 2.32 -5.62 14.31
C GLU A 91 1.95 -4.34 15.08
N PHE A 92 2.85 -3.34 15.14
CA PHE A 92 2.51 -2.06 15.76
C PHE A 92 1.38 -1.34 15.02
N TYR A 93 1.39 -1.37 13.68
CA TYR A 93 0.38 -0.70 12.86
C TYR A 93 -0.80 -1.59 12.50
N PHE A 94 -0.58 -2.89 12.31
CA PHE A 94 -1.58 -3.79 11.71
C PHE A 94 -2.15 -4.81 12.69
N SER A 95 -1.97 -4.58 14.00
CA SER A 95 -2.66 -5.35 15.04
C SER A 95 -4.11 -4.89 15.22
N GLY A 96 -4.91 -5.75 15.89
CA GLY A 96 -6.30 -5.49 16.18
C GLY A 96 -7.26 -6.25 15.30
N SER A 97 -8.56 -6.11 15.60
CA SER A 97 -9.63 -6.88 14.95
C SER A 97 -10.15 -6.25 13.66
N LYS A 98 -9.75 -5.02 13.35
CA LYS A 98 -10.24 -4.26 12.19
C LYS A 98 -9.11 -3.48 11.52
N PRO A 99 -9.17 -3.27 10.19
CA PRO A 99 -8.20 -2.47 9.45
C PRO A 99 -8.18 -1.00 9.86
N TYR A 100 -9.32 -0.47 10.26
CA TYR A 100 -9.51 0.95 10.58
C TYR A 100 -9.77 1.13 12.07
N GLY A 101 -9.15 2.13 12.66
CA GLY A 101 -9.24 2.48 14.08
C GLY A 101 -9.55 3.96 14.27
N GLU A 102 -8.84 4.57 15.23
CA GLU A 102 -8.89 6.00 15.45
C GLU A 102 -8.23 6.75 14.28
N ILE A 103 -8.91 7.77 13.78
CA ILE A 103 -8.53 8.49 12.56
C ILE A 103 -7.08 9.03 12.59
N TYR A 104 -6.62 9.49 13.75
CA TYR A 104 -5.24 9.99 13.91
C TYR A 104 -4.17 8.90 13.86
N GLN A 105 -4.52 7.68 14.26
CA GLN A 105 -3.62 6.53 14.15
C GLN A 105 -3.61 5.98 12.72
N ASP A 106 -4.74 6.09 12.03
CA ASP A 106 -4.87 5.58 10.68
C ASP A 106 -4.03 6.36 9.66
N ILE A 107 -3.85 7.68 9.83
CA ILE A 107 -2.98 8.44 8.91
C ILE A 107 -1.53 7.96 8.98
N GLU A 108 -0.97 7.77 10.18
CA GLU A 108 0.40 7.28 10.33
C GLU A 108 0.54 5.86 9.80
N LYS A 109 -0.40 4.98 10.13
CA LYS A 109 -0.45 3.60 9.66
C LYS A 109 -0.43 3.50 8.14
N PHE A 110 -1.26 4.29 7.46
CA PHE A 110 -1.33 4.23 6.00
C PHE A 110 -0.22 5.02 5.32
N ALA A 111 0.30 6.10 5.91
CA ALA A 111 1.54 6.73 5.45
C ALA A 111 2.72 5.75 5.49
N PHE A 112 2.82 4.97 6.58
CA PHE A 112 3.80 3.89 6.69
C PHE A 112 3.58 2.84 5.59
N PHE A 113 2.34 2.35 5.43
CA PHE A 113 2.00 1.34 4.43
C PHE A 113 2.37 1.79 3.01
N ASP A 114 2.03 3.00 2.64
CA ASP A 114 2.27 3.56 1.31
C ASP A 114 3.77 3.66 0.99
N LYS A 115 4.56 4.15 1.94
CA LYS A 115 6.01 4.21 1.78
C LYS A 115 6.64 2.82 1.77
N ALA A 116 6.16 1.91 2.62
CA ALA A 116 6.61 0.53 2.67
C ALA A 116 6.29 -0.23 1.38
N ALA A 117 5.10 0.01 0.79
CA ALA A 117 4.71 -0.60 -0.48
C ALA A 117 5.70 -0.25 -1.60
N LEU A 118 6.05 1.03 -1.74
CA LEU A 118 7.05 1.44 -2.73
C LEU A 118 8.43 0.85 -2.41
N SER A 119 8.88 0.92 -1.16
CA SER A 119 10.20 0.41 -0.74
C SER A 119 10.34 -1.11 -0.91
N THR A 120 9.24 -1.84 -0.93
CA THR A 120 9.22 -3.30 -1.12
C THR A 120 9.50 -3.71 -2.57
N LEU A 121 9.16 -2.87 -3.56
CA LEU A 121 9.24 -3.23 -4.98
C LEU A 121 10.60 -3.76 -5.44
N PRO A 122 11.73 -3.08 -5.15
CA PRO A 122 13.05 -3.61 -5.53
C PRO A 122 13.43 -4.86 -4.72
N VAL A 123 12.92 -4.99 -3.50
CA VAL A 123 13.21 -6.13 -2.61
C VAL A 123 12.60 -7.43 -3.13
N ILE A 124 11.43 -7.36 -3.75
CA ILE A 124 10.72 -8.49 -4.36
C ILE A 124 11.02 -8.65 -5.85
N ASP A 125 11.96 -7.86 -6.39
CA ASP A 125 12.29 -7.81 -7.82
C ASP A 125 11.05 -7.66 -8.72
N PHE A 126 10.13 -6.81 -8.31
CA PHE A 126 8.91 -6.51 -9.08
C PHE A 126 8.81 -5.03 -9.38
N ARG A 127 9.14 -4.65 -10.61
CA ARG A 127 8.96 -3.29 -11.12
C ARG A 127 7.67 -3.22 -11.92
N PRO A 128 6.56 -2.67 -11.35
CA PRO A 128 5.32 -2.49 -12.07
C PRO A 128 5.43 -1.39 -13.13
N ASP A 129 4.63 -1.48 -14.19
CA ASP A 129 4.38 -0.37 -15.10
C ASP A 129 3.36 0.60 -14.51
N ILE A 130 2.40 0.04 -13.76
CA ILE A 130 1.29 0.78 -13.16
C ILE A 130 1.10 0.32 -11.70
N ILE A 131 0.98 1.29 -10.79
CA ILE A 131 0.50 1.07 -9.42
C ILE A 131 -0.94 1.57 -9.34
N HIS A 132 -1.88 0.67 -9.07
CA HIS A 132 -3.29 0.98 -8.91
C HIS A 132 -3.63 1.12 -7.43
N CYS A 133 -3.82 2.35 -7.00
CA CYS A 133 -4.12 2.75 -5.64
C CYS A 133 -5.64 2.78 -5.40
N HIS A 134 -6.08 2.42 -4.20
CA HIS A 134 -7.49 2.30 -3.86
C HIS A 134 -7.84 3.08 -2.59
N ASP A 135 -8.66 4.12 -2.73
CA ASP A 135 -9.10 5.06 -1.69
C ASP A 135 -7.94 5.83 -1.02
N TRP A 136 -8.27 6.68 -0.06
CA TRP A 136 -7.33 7.57 0.61
C TRP A 136 -6.20 6.84 1.35
N GLN A 137 -6.45 5.60 1.78
CA GLN A 137 -5.47 4.77 2.48
C GLN A 137 -4.23 4.45 1.65
N THR A 138 -4.29 4.63 0.35
CA THR A 138 -3.17 4.49 -0.58
C THR A 138 -2.85 5.79 -1.32
N GLY A 139 -3.38 6.90 -0.80
CA GLY A 139 -3.31 8.22 -1.44
C GLY A 139 -1.92 8.85 -1.44
N LEU A 140 -1.04 8.47 -0.51
CA LEU A 140 0.33 8.96 -0.48
C LEU A 140 1.28 8.23 -1.44
N ILE A 141 0.89 7.08 -2.00
CA ILE A 141 1.73 6.36 -2.98
C ILE A 141 2.07 7.24 -4.19
N PRO A 142 1.12 7.89 -4.88
CA PRO A 142 1.43 8.78 -6.00
C PRO A 142 2.37 9.93 -5.60
N VAL A 143 2.16 10.49 -4.40
CA VAL A 143 2.97 11.60 -3.86
C VAL A 143 4.39 11.12 -3.61
N TYR A 144 4.58 10.05 -2.82
CA TYR A 144 5.91 9.50 -2.56
C TYR A 144 6.62 9.06 -3.85
N LEU A 145 5.88 8.43 -4.77
CA LEU A 145 6.43 8.01 -6.06
C LEU A 145 7.03 9.20 -6.81
N HIS A 146 6.29 10.31 -6.88
CA HIS A 146 6.74 11.52 -7.57
C HIS A 146 7.88 12.22 -6.83
N ASP A 147 7.74 12.47 -5.52
CA ASP A 147 8.63 13.38 -4.81
C ASP A 147 9.91 12.70 -4.31
N ALA A 148 9.83 11.43 -3.90
CA ALA A 148 10.93 10.74 -3.24
C ALA A 148 11.55 9.61 -4.07
N PHE A 149 10.75 8.86 -4.84
CA PHE A 149 11.21 7.62 -5.47
C PHE A 149 11.59 7.77 -6.94
N GLN A 150 10.99 8.67 -7.71
CA GLN A 150 11.27 8.82 -9.15
C GLN A 150 12.71 9.24 -9.49
N GLN A 151 13.47 9.74 -8.55
CA GLN A 151 14.88 10.05 -8.74
C GLN A 151 15.72 8.78 -8.95
N SER A 152 15.29 7.64 -8.41
CA SER A 152 15.94 6.35 -8.64
C SER A 152 15.49 5.77 -9.99
N GLU A 153 16.45 5.19 -10.71
CA GLU A 153 16.21 4.56 -12.02
C GLU A 153 15.15 3.45 -11.97
N PHE A 154 15.09 2.72 -10.87
CA PHE A 154 14.11 1.65 -10.67
C PHE A 154 12.66 2.14 -10.80
N TYR A 155 12.34 3.33 -10.29
CA TYR A 155 10.97 3.86 -10.25
C TYR A 155 10.63 4.77 -11.43
N ARG A 156 11.63 5.18 -12.21
CA ARG A 156 11.43 6.12 -13.32
C ARG A 156 10.44 5.56 -14.34
N GLY A 157 9.35 6.32 -14.59
CA GLY A 157 8.33 5.96 -15.57
C GLY A 157 7.23 5.02 -15.05
N ILE A 158 7.27 4.61 -13.77
CA ILE A 158 6.12 3.94 -13.15
C ILE A 158 4.95 4.94 -13.09
N GLN A 159 3.78 4.52 -13.55
CA GLN A 159 2.56 5.32 -13.51
C GLN A 159 1.70 4.93 -12.29
N SER A 160 0.89 5.85 -11.81
CA SER A 160 -0.12 5.56 -10.78
C SER A 160 -1.53 5.84 -11.27
N ILE A 161 -2.48 5.03 -10.82
CA ILE A 161 -3.92 5.21 -11.02
C ILE A 161 -4.56 5.20 -9.64
N MET A 162 -5.50 6.11 -9.39
CA MET A 162 -6.28 6.17 -8.17
C MET A 162 -7.75 5.83 -8.46
N THR A 163 -8.31 4.87 -7.73
CA THR A 163 -9.74 4.60 -7.73
C THR A 163 -10.33 5.00 -6.37
N ILE A 164 -11.36 5.82 -6.39
CA ILE A 164 -12.13 6.23 -5.21
C ILE A 164 -13.40 5.41 -5.17
N HIS A 165 -13.54 4.56 -4.14
CA HIS A 165 -14.71 3.71 -3.95
C HIS A 165 -15.78 4.40 -3.11
N ASN A 166 -15.37 5.28 -2.18
CA ASN A 166 -16.29 5.96 -1.29
C ASN A 166 -15.87 7.40 -1.01
N LEU A 167 -16.57 8.36 -1.63
CA LEU A 167 -16.31 9.80 -1.49
C LEU A 167 -16.52 10.35 -0.07
N LYS A 168 -17.21 9.61 0.80
CA LYS A 168 -17.44 10.04 2.19
C LYS A 168 -16.17 10.06 3.01
N PHE A 169 -15.24 9.15 2.71
CA PHE A 169 -13.99 9.01 3.44
C PHE A 169 -12.82 9.52 2.56
N GLN A 170 -12.33 10.73 2.88
CA GLN A 170 -11.36 11.43 2.04
C GLN A 170 -9.94 11.49 2.65
N GLY A 171 -9.76 11.06 3.90
CA GLY A 171 -8.46 11.10 4.55
C GLY A 171 -7.91 12.52 4.69
N VAL A 172 -8.74 13.46 5.15
CA VAL A 172 -8.36 14.87 5.30
C VAL A 172 -7.84 15.12 6.70
N TRP A 173 -6.63 15.64 6.80
CA TRP A 173 -5.98 16.06 8.05
C TRP A 173 -5.38 17.45 7.91
N ASP A 174 -5.05 18.06 9.06
CA ASP A 174 -4.31 19.30 9.07
C ASP A 174 -2.85 19.09 8.60
N LYS A 175 -2.26 20.17 8.05
CA LYS A 175 -0.91 20.18 7.48
C LYS A 175 0.13 19.65 8.48
N LYS A 176 0.07 20.05 9.75
CA LYS A 176 1.05 19.66 10.78
C LYS A 176 1.04 18.14 11.00
N THR A 177 -0.15 17.54 11.11
CA THR A 177 -0.30 16.10 11.28
C THR A 177 0.25 15.34 10.07
N VAL A 178 -0.06 15.79 8.85
CA VAL A 178 0.47 15.16 7.63
C VAL A 178 2.00 15.26 7.57
N MET A 179 2.57 16.40 7.90
CA MET A 179 4.03 16.59 7.92
C MET A 179 4.72 15.68 8.94
N ASP A 180 4.16 15.53 10.14
CA ASP A 180 4.72 14.68 11.19
C ASP A 180 4.65 13.18 10.82
N THR A 181 3.57 12.76 10.18
CA THR A 181 3.31 11.35 9.88
C THR A 181 3.87 10.89 8.54
N ALA A 182 3.76 11.73 7.50
CA ALA A 182 4.18 11.36 6.15
C ALA A 182 5.68 11.58 5.89
N GLY A 183 6.34 12.37 6.72
CA GLY A 183 7.77 12.70 6.56
C GLY A 183 8.03 13.60 5.36
N CYS A 184 8.23 14.88 5.66
CA CYS A 184 8.70 15.95 4.77
C CYS A 184 8.07 16.05 3.38
N LEU A 185 6.95 16.72 3.32
CA LEU A 185 6.42 17.37 2.12
C LEU A 185 6.59 18.90 2.23
N LEU A 186 7.64 19.37 2.93
CA LEU A 186 7.85 20.78 3.23
C LEU A 186 7.96 21.67 1.98
N TYR A 187 8.46 21.12 0.88
CA TYR A 187 8.68 21.89 -0.36
C TYR A 187 7.43 22.08 -1.23
N THR A 188 6.43 21.23 -1.11
CA THR A 188 5.20 21.35 -1.91
C THR A 188 4.18 22.31 -1.32
N SER A 189 4.32 22.66 -0.04
CA SER A 189 3.36 23.52 0.66
C SER A 189 3.66 25.02 0.55
N ASP A 190 4.92 25.40 0.30
CA ASP A 190 5.31 26.81 0.19
C ASP A 190 5.14 27.34 -1.25
N ALA A 191 4.99 26.45 -2.24
CA ALA A 191 4.75 26.84 -3.63
C ALA A 191 3.29 27.22 -3.95
N ALA A 192 2.38 27.10 -2.99
CA ALA A 192 0.97 27.45 -3.16
C ALA A 192 0.57 28.80 -2.55
N ASP A 193 1.49 29.49 -1.86
CA ASP A 193 1.24 30.77 -1.19
C ASP A 193 1.89 31.98 -1.89
N ASP A 194 2.42 31.82 -3.13
CA ASP A 194 2.90 32.93 -3.99
C ASP A 194 1.96 33.23 -5.15
#